data_c10dc8486d7a931de9726fbe5e443344
#
_entry.id   c10dc8486d7a931de9726fbe5e443344
#
_cell.length_a   1.000
_cell.length_b   1.000
_cell.length_c   1.000
_cell.angle_alpha   90.00
_cell.angle_beta   90.00
_cell.angle_gamma   90.00
#
_symmetry.space_group_name_H-M   'P 1'
#
loop_
_entity.id
_entity.type
_entity.pdbx_description
1 polymer ?
#
loop_
_entity_poly.entity_id
_entity_poly.type
_entity_poly.pdbx_seq_one_letter_code
_entity_poly.pdbx_strand_id
1 'polypeptide(L)'
;VYGIRGANGVMLVKTKRGMENKIQVRLNLKAGYTQPLKTPQFLDSYGYASLYNEALSNDMGHWSPYYSDTDLALYRNGEDPYMHPNVNWNDEVLREGTFYEEGNISVSGGNSVVKFYTLLGFMNSPKFYRNNDDTGYKDLKRLGNYSRYNIRSNIDVAINKVFGLSVNIGGTISDGTRPNTDNIFTVLDQTPPNAFPVKNYDGSWAAGTIYNAGLILRDFRTSKHCSEILKI
;
A
#
# COMPACT_ATOMS: atom_id res chain seq x y z
N VAL A 1 -13.01 -33.74 19.97
CA VAL A 1 -14.41 -33.66 19.55
C VAL A 1 -14.80 -32.20 19.47
N TYR A 2 -15.10 -31.70 18.29
CA TYR A 2 -15.28 -30.28 18.02
C TYR A 2 -16.76 -29.85 17.93
N GLY A 3 -17.69 -30.78 18.25
CA GLY A 3 -19.13 -30.53 18.27
C GLY A 3 -19.71 -30.17 16.89
N ILE A 4 -20.95 -29.68 16.89
CA ILE A 4 -21.71 -29.32 15.68
C ILE A 4 -21.00 -28.23 14.86
N ARG A 5 -20.23 -27.34 15.48
CA ARG A 5 -19.44 -26.29 14.79
C ARG A 5 -18.32 -26.84 13.93
N GLY A 6 -17.93 -28.10 14.13
CA GLY A 6 -16.93 -28.81 13.33
C GLY A 6 -17.48 -29.59 12.13
N ALA A 7 -18.80 -29.51 11.86
CA ALA A 7 -19.43 -30.30 10.78
C ALA A 7 -18.88 -29.99 9.38
N ASN A 8 -18.41 -28.76 9.15
CA ASN A 8 -17.79 -28.34 7.87
C ASN A 8 -16.27 -28.47 7.86
N GLY A 9 -15.68 -29.17 8.83
CA GLY A 9 -14.24 -29.33 8.99
C GLY A 9 -13.64 -28.37 10.03
N VAL A 10 -12.47 -28.76 10.55
CA VAL A 10 -11.75 -27.97 11.56
C VAL A 10 -10.30 -27.85 11.15
N MET A 11 -9.79 -26.62 11.11
CA MET A 11 -8.36 -26.35 10.93
C MET A 11 -7.70 -26.20 12.31
N LEU A 12 -6.87 -27.17 12.69
CA LEU A 12 -6.12 -27.14 13.93
C LEU A 12 -4.72 -26.58 13.70
N VAL A 13 -4.45 -25.38 14.25
CA VAL A 13 -3.12 -24.76 14.17
C VAL A 13 -2.35 -25.07 15.46
N LYS A 14 -1.28 -25.88 15.35
CA LYS A 14 -0.30 -26.09 16.41
C LYS A 14 0.90 -25.17 16.21
N THR A 15 1.18 -24.34 17.19
CA THR A 15 2.37 -23.49 17.17
C THR A 15 3.61 -24.27 17.58
N LYS A 16 4.79 -23.85 17.09
CA LYS A 16 6.08 -24.45 17.47
C LYS A 16 6.30 -24.34 18.98
N ARG A 17 6.82 -25.39 19.57
CA ARG A 17 7.21 -25.47 20.99
C ARG A 17 8.69 -25.78 21.12
N GLY A 18 9.23 -25.53 22.29
CA GLY A 18 10.57 -25.94 22.65
C GLY A 18 10.70 -27.46 22.70
N MET A 19 11.89 -27.94 22.43
CA MET A 19 12.27 -29.36 22.57
C MET A 19 13.45 -29.47 23.51
N GLU A 20 13.63 -30.68 24.01
CA GLU A 20 14.76 -31.01 24.88
C GLU A 20 16.05 -31.11 24.05
N ASN A 21 16.69 -29.97 23.86
CA ASN A 21 17.93 -29.83 23.10
C ASN A 21 18.71 -28.58 23.53
N LYS A 22 19.92 -28.43 23.02
CA LYS A 22 20.71 -27.21 23.17
C LYS A 22 19.96 -26.02 22.57
N ILE A 23 20.23 -24.84 23.11
CA ILE A 23 19.64 -23.58 22.60
C ILE A 23 20.01 -23.41 21.14
N GLN A 24 18.98 -23.19 20.32
CA GLN A 24 19.08 -22.92 18.89
C GLN A 24 18.52 -21.51 18.61
N VAL A 25 19.31 -20.72 17.93
CA VAL A 25 18.90 -19.42 17.42
C VAL A 25 18.74 -19.53 15.90
N ARG A 26 17.62 -19.09 15.37
CA ARG A 26 17.35 -19.04 13.93
C ARG A 26 16.98 -17.64 13.55
N LEU A 27 17.69 -17.08 12.59
CA LEU A 27 17.41 -15.79 11.97
C LEU A 27 16.96 -16.04 10.52
N ASN A 28 15.83 -15.45 10.15
CA ASN A 28 15.38 -15.41 8.76
C ASN A 28 15.15 -13.96 8.38
N LEU A 29 15.75 -13.54 7.28
CA LEU A 29 15.56 -12.22 6.70
C LEU A 29 15.14 -12.38 5.25
N LYS A 30 14.17 -11.60 4.85
CA LYS A 30 13.71 -11.51 3.47
C LYS A 30 13.61 -10.06 3.09
N ALA A 31 14.09 -9.73 1.92
CA ALA A 31 13.88 -8.46 1.28
C ALA A 31 13.47 -8.71 -0.17
N GLY A 32 12.60 -7.88 -0.69
CA GLY A 32 12.17 -8.01 -2.07
C GLY A 32 11.71 -6.68 -2.62
N TYR A 33 11.78 -6.56 -3.92
CA TYR A 33 11.23 -5.43 -4.66
C TYR A 33 9.92 -5.85 -5.29
N THR A 34 8.88 -5.09 -5.04
CA THR A 34 7.54 -5.32 -5.56
C THR A 34 7.19 -4.20 -6.53
N GLN A 35 6.74 -4.55 -7.71
CA GLN A 35 6.30 -3.60 -8.74
C GLN A 35 4.96 -4.06 -9.33
N PRO A 36 4.12 -3.16 -9.85
CA PRO A 36 2.95 -3.54 -10.62
C PRO A 36 3.36 -4.36 -11.84
N LEU A 37 2.66 -5.45 -12.11
CA LEU A 37 2.93 -6.28 -13.30
C LEU A 37 2.58 -5.53 -14.59
N LYS A 38 1.54 -4.70 -14.54
CA LYS A 38 1.06 -3.89 -15.64
C LYS A 38 0.30 -2.69 -15.10
N THR A 39 0.61 -1.52 -15.61
CA THR A 39 -0.17 -0.30 -15.43
C THR A 39 -0.87 0.05 -16.73
N PRO A 40 -2.11 0.60 -16.70
CA PRO A 40 -2.74 1.14 -17.89
C PRO A 40 -1.84 2.21 -18.52
N GLN A 41 -1.71 2.16 -19.84
CA GLN A 41 -1.04 3.21 -20.60
C GLN A 41 -2.11 4.16 -21.13
N PHE A 42 -2.03 5.40 -20.75
CA PHE A 42 -2.91 6.44 -21.21
C PHE A 42 -2.26 7.25 -22.34
N LEU A 43 -3.09 7.89 -23.13
CA LEU A 43 -2.64 8.84 -24.13
C LEU A 43 -2.06 10.07 -23.44
N ASP A 44 -1.14 10.74 -24.12
CA ASP A 44 -0.74 12.11 -23.77
C ASP A 44 -1.85 13.11 -24.15
N SER A 45 -1.67 14.36 -23.75
CA SER A 45 -2.66 15.41 -23.98
C SER A 45 -2.92 15.67 -25.46
N TYR A 46 -1.91 15.56 -26.29
CA TYR A 46 -2.06 15.70 -27.76
C TYR A 46 -2.90 14.57 -28.33
N GLY A 47 -2.58 13.32 -28.00
CA GLY A 47 -3.33 12.15 -28.44
C GLY A 47 -4.77 12.17 -27.95
N TYR A 48 -4.99 12.53 -26.67
CA TYR A 48 -6.32 12.69 -26.12
C TYR A 48 -7.14 13.75 -26.85
N ALA A 49 -6.59 14.96 -27.01
CA ALA A 49 -7.29 16.07 -27.68
C ALA A 49 -7.58 15.77 -29.14
N SER A 50 -6.67 15.11 -29.86
CA SER A 50 -6.86 14.71 -31.25
C SER A 50 -7.98 13.70 -31.41
N LEU A 51 -7.99 12.64 -30.58
CA LEU A 51 -9.06 11.63 -30.63
C LEU A 51 -10.41 12.18 -30.14
N TYR A 52 -10.39 13.13 -29.19
CA TYR A 52 -11.61 13.80 -28.77
C TYR A 52 -12.24 14.59 -29.90
N ASN A 53 -11.46 15.35 -30.70
CA ASN A 53 -11.92 16.04 -31.88
C ASN A 53 -12.50 15.07 -32.95
N GLU A 54 -11.83 13.95 -33.17
CA GLU A 54 -12.29 12.90 -34.08
C GLU A 54 -13.62 12.31 -33.62
N ALA A 55 -13.74 11.93 -32.36
CA ALA A 55 -14.96 11.37 -31.78
C ALA A 55 -16.13 12.34 -31.89
N LEU A 56 -15.91 13.62 -31.52
CA LEU A 56 -16.95 14.66 -31.64
C LEU A 56 -17.39 14.87 -33.08
N SER A 57 -16.46 14.88 -34.03
CA SER A 57 -16.77 15.05 -35.47
C SER A 57 -17.52 13.86 -36.01
N ASN A 58 -17.24 12.65 -35.57
CA ASN A 58 -18.00 11.44 -35.94
C ASN A 58 -19.44 11.49 -35.39
N ASP A 59 -19.64 11.94 -34.16
CA ASP A 59 -20.96 12.09 -33.56
C ASP A 59 -21.82 13.15 -34.27
N MET A 60 -21.17 14.25 -34.69
CA MET A 60 -21.87 15.33 -35.40
C MET A 60 -22.05 15.09 -36.91
N GLY A 61 -21.35 14.10 -37.46
CA GLY A 61 -21.38 13.81 -38.90
C GLY A 61 -20.66 14.85 -39.78
N HIS A 62 -19.93 15.78 -39.20
CA HIS A 62 -19.10 16.77 -39.88
C HIS A 62 -17.93 17.19 -38.97
N TRP A 63 -16.88 17.75 -39.60
CA TRP A 63 -15.70 18.22 -38.82
C TRP A 63 -16.10 19.36 -37.89
N SER A 64 -16.02 19.12 -36.59
CA SER A 64 -16.36 20.08 -35.51
C SER A 64 -15.40 19.92 -34.32
N PRO A 65 -14.17 20.42 -34.47
CA PRO A 65 -13.18 20.25 -33.45
C PRO A 65 -13.48 21.09 -32.20
N TYR A 66 -13.31 20.49 -31.02
CA TYR A 66 -13.35 21.18 -29.73
C TYR A 66 -12.02 21.86 -29.44
N TYR A 67 -10.91 21.18 -29.67
CA TYR A 67 -9.55 21.70 -29.56
C TYR A 67 -9.10 22.27 -30.88
N SER A 68 -8.63 23.53 -30.90
CA SER A 68 -8.11 24.16 -32.10
C SER A 68 -6.76 23.59 -32.52
N ASP A 69 -6.33 23.86 -33.75
CA ASP A 69 -4.99 23.47 -34.23
C ASP A 69 -3.89 24.11 -33.38
N THR A 70 -4.11 25.31 -32.83
CA THR A 70 -3.21 25.99 -31.91
C THR A 70 -3.10 25.21 -30.59
N ASP A 71 -4.22 24.78 -30.01
CA ASP A 71 -4.24 23.98 -28.80
C ASP A 71 -3.49 22.65 -29.00
N LEU A 72 -3.75 21.97 -30.12
CA LEU A 72 -3.05 20.75 -30.49
C LEU A 72 -1.53 20.95 -30.63
N ALA A 73 -1.11 22.08 -31.21
CA ALA A 73 0.30 22.43 -31.32
C ALA A 73 0.94 22.65 -29.95
N LEU A 74 0.25 23.37 -29.05
CA LEU A 74 0.72 23.65 -27.68
C LEU A 74 0.82 22.37 -26.85
N TYR A 75 -0.16 21.44 -26.94
CA TYR A 75 -0.06 20.13 -26.31
C TYR A 75 1.11 19.30 -26.84
N ARG A 76 1.36 19.36 -28.14
CA ARG A 76 2.47 18.61 -28.76
C ARG A 76 3.84 19.16 -28.37
N ASN A 77 4.00 20.49 -28.34
CA ASN A 77 5.28 21.15 -28.09
C ASN A 77 5.58 21.31 -26.59
N GLY A 78 4.54 21.29 -25.73
CA GLY A 78 4.69 21.49 -24.29
C GLY A 78 5.11 22.90 -23.89
N GLU A 79 4.87 23.92 -24.75
CA GLU A 79 5.30 25.30 -24.51
C GLU A 79 4.50 26.01 -23.42
N ASP A 80 3.29 25.55 -23.17
CA ASP A 80 2.41 26.11 -22.12
C ASP A 80 1.91 25.02 -21.16
N PRO A 81 2.73 24.61 -20.20
CA PRO A 81 2.39 23.51 -19.29
C PRO A 81 1.29 23.86 -18.28
N TYR A 82 0.90 25.11 -18.16
CA TYR A 82 -0.13 25.55 -17.22
C TYR A 82 -1.53 25.60 -17.84
N MET A 83 -1.66 26.14 -19.04
CA MET A 83 -2.94 26.20 -19.75
C MET A 83 -3.16 25.00 -20.66
N HIS A 84 -2.07 24.40 -21.12
CA HIS A 84 -2.08 23.18 -21.96
C HIS A 84 -1.27 22.06 -21.28
N PRO A 85 -1.70 21.61 -20.09
CA PRO A 85 -0.96 20.62 -19.33
C PRO A 85 -0.94 19.26 -20.03
N ASN A 86 0.12 18.49 -19.74
CA ASN A 86 0.27 17.10 -20.16
C ASN A 86 0.73 16.27 -18.96
N VAL A 87 -0.21 15.73 -18.21
CA VAL A 87 0.03 15.06 -16.93
C VAL A 87 -0.20 13.56 -17.05
N ASN A 88 0.80 12.79 -16.72
CA ASN A 88 0.63 11.36 -16.46
C ASN A 88 0.22 11.16 -14.99
N TRP A 89 -1.06 11.05 -14.74
CA TRP A 89 -1.60 10.94 -13.39
C TRP A 89 -1.12 9.69 -12.64
N ASN A 90 -0.83 8.59 -13.35
CA ASN A 90 -0.26 7.41 -12.71
C ASN A 90 1.14 7.69 -12.17
N ASP A 91 1.99 8.36 -12.94
CA ASP A 91 3.36 8.68 -12.51
C ASP A 91 3.38 9.72 -11.39
N GLU A 92 2.37 10.61 -11.33
CA GLU A 92 2.24 11.60 -10.26
C GLU A 92 1.82 10.95 -8.93
N VAL A 93 0.98 9.93 -8.96
CA VAL A 93 0.39 9.33 -7.76
C VAL A 93 1.08 8.04 -7.35
N LEU A 94 1.60 7.28 -8.30
CA LEU A 94 2.15 5.96 -8.06
C LEU A 94 3.68 5.95 -8.21
N ARG A 95 4.32 5.06 -7.47
CA ARG A 95 5.73 4.70 -7.64
C ARG A 95 5.83 3.51 -8.58
N GLU A 96 6.92 3.41 -9.30
CA GLU A 96 7.23 2.23 -10.11
C GLU A 96 7.31 0.95 -9.29
N GLY A 97 7.78 1.06 -8.05
CA GLY A 97 7.85 -0.08 -7.14
C GLY A 97 8.27 0.31 -5.73
N THR A 98 8.27 -0.68 -4.84
CA THR A 98 8.62 -0.51 -3.44
C THR A 98 9.44 -1.70 -2.94
N PHE A 99 10.27 -1.47 -1.92
CA PHE A 99 10.96 -2.53 -1.20
C PHE A 99 10.09 -3.00 -0.03
N TYR A 100 9.95 -4.31 0.11
CA TYR A 100 9.40 -4.89 1.31
C TYR A 100 10.49 -5.63 2.08
N GLU A 101 10.36 -5.64 3.39
CA GLU A 101 11.29 -6.27 4.31
C GLU A 101 10.52 -7.11 5.32
N GLU A 102 10.99 -8.33 5.54
CA GLU A 102 10.45 -9.23 6.55
C GLU A 102 11.61 -9.88 7.28
N GLY A 103 11.54 -9.91 8.59
CA GLY A 103 12.54 -10.57 9.40
C GLY A 103 11.92 -11.27 10.60
N ASN A 104 12.51 -12.41 10.98
CA ASN A 104 12.17 -13.03 12.21
C ASN A 104 13.40 -13.70 12.85
N ILE A 105 13.46 -13.60 14.16
CA ILE A 105 14.42 -14.30 15.00
C ILE A 105 13.65 -15.23 15.94
N SER A 106 14.06 -16.48 16.01
CA SER A 106 13.51 -17.41 16.98
C SER A 106 14.59 -18.07 17.81
N VAL A 107 14.30 -18.23 19.08
CA VAL A 107 15.16 -18.93 20.03
C VAL A 107 14.36 -20.08 20.61
N SER A 108 14.92 -21.28 20.59
CA SER A 108 14.28 -22.46 21.14
C SER A 108 15.29 -23.38 21.80
N GLY A 109 14.83 -24.12 22.77
CA GLY A 109 15.68 -25.08 23.49
C GLY A 109 14.97 -25.58 24.72
N GLY A 110 15.70 -26.33 25.54
CA GLY A 110 15.18 -26.81 26.80
C GLY A 110 15.91 -28.02 27.34
N ASN A 111 15.45 -28.40 28.50
CA ASN A 111 15.88 -29.62 29.20
C ASN A 111 14.62 -30.39 29.67
N SER A 112 14.80 -31.40 30.50
CA SER A 112 13.70 -32.20 31.07
C SER A 112 12.72 -31.40 31.92
N VAL A 113 13.14 -30.23 32.44
CA VAL A 113 12.32 -29.37 33.32
C VAL A 113 11.67 -28.22 32.57
N VAL A 114 12.42 -27.53 31.68
CA VAL A 114 11.91 -26.34 30.97
C VAL A 114 12.21 -26.48 29.50
N LYS A 115 11.18 -26.27 28.69
CA LYS A 115 11.26 -26.18 27.21
C LYS A 115 10.65 -24.87 26.76
N PHE A 116 11.32 -24.18 25.85
CA PHE A 116 10.83 -22.89 25.38
C PHE A 116 11.05 -22.68 23.89
N TYR A 117 10.14 -21.91 23.31
CA TYR A 117 10.23 -21.37 21.95
C TYR A 117 9.77 -19.93 21.97
N THR A 118 10.63 -19.01 21.60
CA THR A 118 10.31 -17.58 21.50
C THR A 118 10.61 -17.11 20.07
N LEU A 119 9.70 -16.33 19.49
CA LEU A 119 9.83 -15.73 18.17
C LEU A 119 9.51 -14.25 18.26
N LEU A 120 10.37 -13.44 17.67
CA LEU A 120 10.14 -12.03 17.36
C LEU A 120 10.16 -11.89 15.84
N GLY A 121 9.17 -11.20 15.30
CA GLY A 121 9.06 -10.97 13.86
C GLY A 121 8.70 -9.53 13.56
N PHE A 122 9.20 -9.03 12.45
CA PHE A 122 8.77 -7.76 11.89
C PHE A 122 8.50 -7.91 10.38
N MET A 123 7.65 -7.06 9.86
CA MET A 123 7.39 -6.93 8.45
C MET A 123 7.11 -5.45 8.15
N ASN A 124 7.71 -4.95 7.07
CA ASN A 124 7.44 -3.64 6.53
C ASN A 124 7.12 -3.79 5.04
N SER A 125 5.92 -3.33 4.65
CA SER A 125 5.41 -3.45 3.28
C SER A 125 4.79 -2.13 2.85
N PRO A 126 5.58 -1.21 2.30
CA PRO A 126 5.05 0.04 1.76
C PRO A 126 4.21 -0.22 0.51
N LYS A 127 3.22 0.64 0.29
CA LYS A 127 2.38 0.65 -0.92
C LYS A 127 3.00 1.51 -2.01
N PHE A 128 2.43 1.45 -3.21
CA PHE A 128 2.95 2.13 -4.41
C PHE A 128 2.64 3.63 -4.49
N TYR A 129 2.08 4.25 -3.45
CA TYR A 129 1.75 5.68 -3.50
C TYR A 129 3.00 6.55 -3.37
N ARG A 130 3.09 7.61 -4.19
CA ARG A 130 4.09 8.66 -4.00
C ARG A 130 3.76 9.49 -2.76
N ASN A 131 4.79 9.83 -2.01
CA ASN A 131 4.67 10.80 -0.94
C ASN A 131 4.95 12.18 -1.53
N ASN A 132 4.01 13.10 -1.39
CA ASN A 132 4.25 14.49 -1.71
C ASN A 132 4.82 15.19 -0.47
N ASP A 133 6.14 15.40 -0.46
CA ASP A 133 6.83 16.05 0.67
C ASP A 133 6.44 17.52 0.86
N ASP A 134 5.84 18.15 -0.15
CA ASP A 134 5.46 19.58 -0.19
C ASP A 134 4.15 19.92 0.52
N THR A 135 3.43 18.94 1.06
CA THR A 135 2.11 19.18 1.68
C THR A 135 2.20 19.87 3.06
N GLY A 136 3.41 20.07 3.59
CA GLY A 136 3.62 20.65 4.92
C GLY A 136 3.20 19.76 6.10
N TYR A 137 2.56 18.63 5.83
CA TYR A 137 2.14 17.65 6.84
C TYR A 137 3.19 16.57 6.99
N LYS A 138 3.98 16.65 8.05
CA LYS A 138 5.04 15.66 8.37
C LYS A 138 4.53 14.22 8.46
N ASP A 139 3.26 14.02 8.75
CA ASP A 139 2.64 12.70 8.89
C ASP A 139 2.29 12.03 7.55
N LEU A 140 2.28 12.78 6.45
CA LEU A 140 1.99 12.24 5.11
C LEU A 140 3.18 11.52 4.45
N LYS A 141 4.36 11.61 5.04
CA LYS A 141 5.60 10.96 4.53
C LYS A 141 5.52 9.43 4.41
N ARG A 142 4.45 8.81 4.92
CA ARG A 142 4.29 7.35 4.95
C ARG A 142 2.96 6.87 4.39
N LEU A 143 2.43 7.56 3.38
CA LEU A 143 1.22 7.11 2.71
C LEU A 143 1.34 5.66 2.23
N GLY A 144 0.41 4.82 2.70
CA GLY A 144 0.36 3.43 2.30
C GLY A 144 1.49 2.57 2.87
N ASN A 145 2.06 2.90 4.01
CA ASN A 145 2.97 1.99 4.70
C ASN A 145 2.19 1.02 5.59
N TYR A 146 2.66 -0.23 5.66
CA TYR A 146 2.16 -1.24 6.58
C TYR A 146 3.35 -1.88 7.29
N SER A 147 3.37 -1.75 8.62
CA SER A 147 4.38 -2.37 9.47
C SER A 147 3.69 -3.30 10.46
N ARG A 148 4.25 -4.46 10.69
CA ARG A 148 3.75 -5.45 11.64
C ARG A 148 4.88 -6.02 12.48
N TYR A 149 4.67 -6.05 13.77
CA TYR A 149 5.57 -6.65 14.75
C TYR A 149 4.82 -7.79 15.45
N ASN A 150 5.46 -8.94 15.56
CA ASN A 150 4.90 -10.12 16.19
C ASN A 150 5.83 -10.59 17.31
N ILE A 151 5.24 -10.97 18.43
CA ILE A 151 5.91 -11.72 19.47
C ILE A 151 5.14 -12.99 19.75
N ARG A 152 5.86 -14.09 19.91
CA ARG A 152 5.31 -15.34 20.40
C ARG A 152 6.30 -16.03 21.31
N SER A 153 5.82 -16.47 22.48
CA SER A 153 6.59 -17.26 23.41
C SER A 153 5.76 -18.42 23.93
N ASN A 154 6.26 -19.63 23.81
CA ASN A 154 5.66 -20.85 24.36
C ASN A 154 6.67 -21.46 25.31
N ILE A 155 6.31 -21.59 26.56
CA ILE A 155 7.16 -22.12 27.65
C ILE A 155 6.42 -23.27 28.31
N ASP A 156 7.04 -24.42 28.36
CA ASP A 156 6.53 -25.60 29.05
C ASP A 156 7.47 -25.92 30.23
N VAL A 157 6.92 -26.01 31.42
CA VAL A 157 7.66 -26.31 32.66
C VAL A 157 7.09 -27.57 33.30
N ALA A 158 7.92 -28.59 33.48
CA ALA A 158 7.59 -29.78 34.24
C ALA A 158 7.99 -29.53 35.72
N ILE A 159 7.01 -29.21 36.58
CA ILE A 159 7.25 -28.95 37.99
C ILE A 159 7.62 -30.25 38.74
N ASN A 160 6.89 -31.30 38.43
CA ASN A 160 7.19 -32.65 38.90
C ASN A 160 6.58 -33.70 37.97
N LYS A 161 6.56 -34.99 38.30
CA LYS A 161 6.02 -36.06 37.47
C LYS A 161 4.52 -35.99 37.24
N VAL A 162 3.80 -35.19 38.02
CA VAL A 162 2.33 -35.09 37.97
C VAL A 162 1.88 -33.71 37.48
N PHE A 163 2.63 -32.65 37.83
CA PHE A 163 2.26 -31.27 37.52
C PHE A 163 3.20 -30.66 36.48
N GLY A 164 2.60 -30.07 35.47
CA GLY A 164 3.26 -29.25 34.45
C GLY A 164 2.53 -27.93 34.26
N LEU A 165 3.26 -26.89 33.87
CA LEU A 165 2.74 -25.57 33.53
C LEU A 165 3.12 -25.25 32.08
N SER A 166 2.14 -24.83 31.30
CA SER A 166 2.37 -24.32 29.94
C SER A 166 1.91 -22.87 29.86
N VAL A 167 2.83 -21.99 29.47
CA VAL A 167 2.55 -20.56 29.27
C VAL A 167 2.71 -20.25 27.78
N ASN A 168 1.66 -19.69 27.18
CA ASN A 168 1.68 -19.30 25.76
C ASN A 168 1.34 -17.82 25.67
N ILE A 169 2.28 -17.02 25.22
CA ILE A 169 2.14 -15.58 25.05
C ILE A 169 2.21 -15.28 23.56
N GLY A 170 1.29 -14.47 23.04
CA GLY A 170 1.32 -14.01 21.67
C GLY A 170 0.80 -12.58 21.59
N GLY A 171 1.50 -11.75 20.82
CA GLY A 171 1.10 -10.38 20.56
C GLY A 171 1.44 -9.98 19.13
N THR A 172 0.61 -9.12 18.56
CA THR A 172 0.85 -8.51 17.24
C THR A 172 0.51 -7.04 17.32
N ILE A 173 1.45 -6.20 16.91
CA ILE A 173 1.22 -4.77 16.72
C ILE A 173 1.29 -4.51 15.23
N SER A 174 0.25 -3.89 14.68
CA SER A 174 0.20 -3.50 13.27
C SER A 174 -0.04 -2.00 13.19
N ASP A 175 0.80 -1.32 12.44
CA ASP A 175 0.64 0.10 12.10
C ASP A 175 0.55 0.22 10.58
N GLY A 176 -0.50 0.91 10.12
CA GLY A 176 -0.75 1.06 8.70
C GLY A 176 -1.39 2.40 8.36
N THR A 177 -0.95 2.99 7.28
CA THR A 177 -1.52 4.21 6.72
C THR A 177 -2.18 3.89 5.38
N ARG A 178 -3.33 4.50 5.11
CA ARG A 178 -4.05 4.37 3.83
C ARG A 178 -4.41 5.76 3.31
N PRO A 179 -4.48 5.93 2.00
CA PRO A 179 -5.17 7.10 1.43
C PRO A 179 -6.62 7.13 1.92
N ASN A 180 -7.16 8.32 2.11
CA ASN A 180 -8.55 8.50 2.56
C ASN A 180 -9.59 8.31 1.44
N THR A 181 -9.18 7.82 0.28
CA THR A 181 -10.09 7.57 -0.83
C THR A 181 -10.00 6.12 -1.30
N ASP A 182 -11.14 5.45 -1.32
CA ASP A 182 -11.25 4.08 -1.83
C ASP A 182 -11.28 4.05 -3.38
N ASN A 183 -11.47 5.23 -4.03
CA ASN A 183 -11.69 5.35 -5.47
C ASN A 183 -10.49 5.95 -6.23
N ILE A 184 -9.29 5.95 -5.64
CA ILE A 184 -8.13 6.61 -6.24
C ILE A 184 -7.85 6.13 -7.68
N PHE A 185 -7.90 4.82 -7.91
CA PHE A 185 -7.68 4.26 -9.25
C PHE A 185 -8.76 4.68 -10.24
N THR A 186 -10.03 4.69 -9.82
CA THR A 186 -11.12 5.16 -10.68
C THR A 186 -10.93 6.61 -11.09
N VAL A 187 -10.47 7.45 -10.16
CA VAL A 187 -10.22 8.87 -10.46
C VAL A 187 -9.00 9.03 -11.36
N LEU A 188 -7.94 8.26 -11.14
CA LEU A 188 -6.77 8.27 -12.03
C LEU A 188 -7.16 7.87 -13.47
N ASP A 189 -7.98 6.82 -13.61
CA ASP A 189 -8.42 6.32 -14.90
C ASP A 189 -9.38 7.27 -15.63
N GLN A 190 -10.14 8.07 -14.90
CA GLN A 190 -11.13 8.99 -15.45
C GLN A 190 -10.59 10.41 -15.69
N THR A 191 -9.42 10.75 -15.15
CA THR A 191 -8.88 12.09 -15.29
C THR A 191 -8.07 12.22 -16.58
N PRO A 192 -8.50 13.05 -17.55
CA PRO A 192 -7.73 13.27 -18.77
C PRO A 192 -6.36 13.90 -18.48
N PRO A 193 -5.36 13.66 -19.33
CA PRO A 193 -4.00 14.19 -19.14
C PRO A 193 -3.95 15.73 -19.25
N ASN A 194 -4.90 16.33 -19.94
CA ASN A 194 -5.03 17.77 -20.16
C ASN A 194 -6.07 18.45 -19.28
N ALA A 195 -6.57 17.78 -18.24
CA ALA A 195 -7.62 18.32 -17.38
C ALA A 195 -7.17 19.56 -16.61
N PHE A 196 -5.99 19.52 -16.01
CA PHE A 196 -5.36 20.61 -15.24
C PHE A 196 -3.88 20.28 -14.95
N PRO A 197 -3.04 21.28 -14.66
CA PRO A 197 -1.67 21.04 -14.25
C PRO A 197 -1.63 20.47 -12.82
N VAL A 198 -0.53 19.84 -12.41
CA VAL A 198 -0.33 19.40 -11.03
C VAL A 198 -0.22 20.58 -10.08
N LYS A 199 0.55 21.60 -10.48
CA LYS A 199 0.76 22.84 -9.74
C LYS A 199 0.52 24.05 -10.65
N ASN A 200 0.00 25.11 -10.06
CA ASN A 200 -0.10 26.40 -10.71
C ASN A 200 1.27 27.08 -10.80
N TYR A 201 1.35 28.17 -11.55
CA TYR A 201 2.58 28.96 -11.74
C TYR A 201 3.17 29.47 -10.40
N ASP A 202 2.32 29.76 -9.41
CA ASP A 202 2.72 30.19 -8.06
C ASP A 202 3.15 29.05 -7.13
N GLY A 203 3.21 27.81 -7.63
CA GLY A 203 3.55 26.62 -6.86
C GLY A 203 2.40 26.06 -6.01
N SER A 204 1.24 26.70 -6.01
CA SER A 204 0.05 26.17 -5.35
C SER A 204 -0.46 24.92 -6.11
N TRP A 205 -1.17 24.05 -5.40
CA TRP A 205 -1.84 22.92 -6.04
C TRP A 205 -2.97 23.41 -6.93
N ALA A 206 -3.02 22.92 -8.15
CA ALA A 206 -4.09 23.27 -9.07
C ALA A 206 -5.45 22.82 -8.53
N ALA A 207 -6.46 23.65 -8.71
CA ALA A 207 -7.83 23.28 -8.38
C ALA A 207 -8.30 22.20 -9.34
N GLY A 208 -8.80 21.10 -8.79
CA GLY A 208 -9.40 20.04 -9.59
C GLY A 208 -10.66 20.52 -10.27
N THR A 209 -10.92 19.95 -11.43
CA THR A 209 -12.19 20.09 -12.16
C THR A 209 -13.27 19.21 -11.50
N ILE A 210 -14.34 18.91 -12.21
CA ILE A 210 -15.37 17.93 -11.80
C ILE A 210 -14.81 16.57 -11.41
N TYR A 211 -13.61 16.22 -11.84
CA TYR A 211 -12.91 14.96 -11.51
C TYR A 211 -12.19 15.00 -10.17
N ASN A 212 -12.06 16.16 -9.54
CA ASN A 212 -11.44 16.37 -8.21
C ASN A 212 -10.04 15.73 -8.00
N ALA A 213 -9.33 15.38 -9.08
CA ALA A 213 -8.03 14.72 -8.97
C ALA A 213 -7.01 15.63 -8.24
N GLY A 214 -7.06 16.94 -8.45
CA GLY A 214 -6.24 17.89 -7.68
C GLY A 214 -6.57 17.90 -6.18
N LEU A 215 -7.83 17.71 -5.79
CA LEU A 215 -8.24 17.57 -4.39
C LEU A 215 -7.79 16.22 -3.81
N ILE A 216 -7.79 15.17 -4.61
CA ILE A 216 -7.31 13.85 -4.18
C ILE A 216 -5.81 13.88 -3.89
N LEU A 217 -5.02 14.52 -4.74
CA LEU A 217 -3.59 14.72 -4.50
C LEU A 217 -3.32 15.61 -3.28
N ARG A 218 -4.22 16.55 -2.98
CA ARG A 218 -4.12 17.47 -1.84
C ARG A 218 -4.65 16.89 -0.53
N ASP A 219 -5.73 16.11 -0.59
CA ASP A 219 -6.52 15.69 0.58
C ASP A 219 -6.29 14.20 0.92
N PHE A 220 -5.09 13.68 0.69
CA PHE A 220 -4.67 12.38 1.22
C PHE A 220 -4.65 12.43 2.75
N ARG A 221 -5.82 12.57 3.35
CA ARG A 221 -5.98 12.40 4.80
C ARG A 221 -5.75 10.92 5.10
N THR A 222 -4.67 10.66 5.77
CA THR A 222 -4.35 9.32 6.25
C THR A 222 -5.26 8.96 7.41
N SER A 223 -6.01 7.89 7.30
CA SER A 223 -6.58 7.24 8.47
C SER A 223 -5.50 6.35 9.10
N LYS A 224 -5.06 6.70 10.29
CA LYS A 224 -4.20 5.85 11.10
C LYS A 224 -5.04 4.71 11.66
N HIS A 225 -4.79 3.49 11.24
CA HIS A 225 -5.41 2.31 11.82
C HIS A 225 -4.35 1.59 12.65
N CYS A 226 -4.43 1.78 13.97
CA CYS A 226 -3.62 1.03 14.92
C CYS A 226 -4.53 -0.03 15.55
N SER A 227 -4.29 -1.30 15.30
CA SER A 227 -4.99 -2.40 15.97
C SER A 227 -4.00 -3.15 16.85
N GLU A 228 -4.10 -2.97 18.15
CA GLU A 228 -3.43 -3.82 19.13
C GLU A 228 -4.34 -5.01 19.47
N ILE A 229 -3.87 -6.19 19.16
CA ILE A 229 -4.54 -7.42 19.61
C ILE A 229 -3.55 -8.16 20.51
N LEU A 230 -3.71 -7.98 21.81
CA LEU A 230 -3.07 -8.84 22.81
C LEU A 230 -3.98 -10.07 22.99
N LYS A 231 -3.49 -11.24 22.62
CA LYS A 231 -4.13 -12.51 22.96
C LYS A 231 -3.28 -13.22 23.99
N ILE A 232 -3.77 -13.28 25.21
CA ILE A 232 -3.25 -14.10 26.32
C ILE A 232 -3.78 -15.52 26.17
#